data_c611740ad36e1eb071992234015f6765
#
_entry.id   c611740ad36e1eb071992234015f6765
#
_cell.length_a   1.000
_cell.length_b   1.000
_cell.length_c   1.000
_cell.angle_alpha   90.00
_cell.angle_beta   90.00
_cell.angle_gamma   90.00
#
_symmetry.space_group_name_H-M   'P 1'
#
loop_
_entity.id
_entity.type
_entity.pdbx_description
1 polymer ?
#
loop_
_entity_poly.entity_id
_entity_poly.type
_entity_poly.pdbx_seq_one_letter_code
_entity_poly.pdbx_strand_id
1 'polypeptide(L)'
;MSGVNNNGGFNANKQLQEGLTFDDVLLVPQASSVMPRSADITAQFTRNIRLNIPVASAAMDTVTESGTAIALAQEGGIGVIHKNLTIEEQAAEVRRVKRYEAGVVQEPLTVSPETTLDEVRDLAYENGFSGFPVVDGEGKVCGIITNRDIRFEENSSKNVADMMTPKDKLVSVQHGVDLDACKELFRHHRIEKLPVIDDEGRLTGMITVRDIEKSKAFPNAVRDDLGRLLVAAAIGVGGKEMDRFDALFAAGVDAVIVDTAHGHSQAVIDQVREIKRLHGDKIQVVGGNVATAEAVRDLAAAGADAVKVGIGPGSICTTRIVAGVGVPQLTAVMQCAQAGREAGIPIIADGGIKFSGDFAKAMAAGAGTCMFGSMLAGTEEAPGAKILYQGRTYKAYRGMGSIGAMKQGSKDRYFQGDVDEAMKLVPEGIEGRVAYKGPVGDILHQLIGGLRAAMGYSGAASIPDLHTRAQFVRITGAGLRESHVHDVTITEEAPNYRMDS
;
A
#
# COMPACT_ATOMS: atom_id res chain seq x y z
N MET A 1 4.90 -66.85 -4.31
CA MET A 1 5.74 -65.97 -5.13
C MET A 1 4.81 -64.98 -5.79
N SER A 2 4.56 -63.86 -5.19
CA SER A 2 3.70 -62.76 -5.73
C SER A 2 4.64 -61.59 -6.02
N GLY A 3 4.80 -61.34 -7.33
CA GLY A 3 5.65 -60.23 -7.82
C GLY A 3 5.05 -58.89 -7.48
N VAL A 4 5.82 -58.07 -6.77
CA VAL A 4 5.57 -56.66 -6.59
C VAL A 4 6.01 -55.93 -7.86
N ASN A 5 5.05 -55.56 -8.70
CA ASN A 5 5.27 -54.65 -9.82
C ASN A 5 5.46 -53.22 -9.26
N ASN A 6 6.70 -52.80 -9.10
CA ASN A 6 7.09 -51.46 -8.79
C ASN A 6 7.26 -50.66 -10.10
N ASN A 7 6.14 -50.28 -10.77
CA ASN A 7 6.18 -49.34 -11.86
C ASN A 7 6.14 -47.90 -11.30
N GLY A 8 7.23 -47.45 -10.76
CA GLY A 8 7.54 -46.02 -10.59
C GLY A 8 7.81 -45.43 -11.98
N GLY A 9 6.74 -45.15 -12.73
CA GLY A 9 6.85 -44.51 -14.03
C GLY A 9 7.43 -43.12 -13.89
N PHE A 10 8.65 -42.94 -14.35
CA PHE A 10 9.18 -41.63 -14.72
C PHE A 10 8.17 -41.00 -15.67
N ASN A 11 7.60 -39.86 -15.27
CA ASN A 11 6.62 -39.16 -16.09
C ASN A 11 7.34 -38.63 -17.34
N ALA A 12 7.29 -39.35 -18.44
CA ALA A 12 7.97 -39.06 -19.71
C ALA A 12 7.49 -37.76 -20.39
N ASN A 13 6.50 -37.07 -19.79
CA ASN A 13 5.86 -35.87 -20.31
C ASN A 13 6.25 -34.59 -19.53
N LYS A 14 7.46 -34.49 -18.96
CA LYS A 14 7.95 -33.19 -18.45
C LYS A 14 8.28 -32.29 -19.65
N GLN A 15 7.30 -31.55 -20.14
CA GLN A 15 7.54 -30.49 -21.14
C GLN A 15 8.19 -29.29 -20.41
N LEU A 16 9.37 -28.89 -20.88
CA LEU A 16 9.97 -27.63 -20.48
C LEU A 16 9.16 -26.48 -21.12
N GLN A 17 8.64 -25.60 -20.28
CA GLN A 17 8.00 -24.37 -20.74
C GLN A 17 9.01 -23.25 -20.77
N GLU A 18 8.96 -22.38 -21.76
CA GLU A 18 9.74 -21.17 -21.79
C GLU A 18 9.05 -20.11 -20.92
N GLY A 19 9.81 -19.48 -20.01
CA GLY A 19 9.35 -18.40 -19.18
C GLY A 19 10.06 -17.11 -19.55
N LEU A 20 9.31 -16.00 -19.70
CA LEU A 20 9.80 -14.69 -20.05
C LEU A 20 9.71 -13.71 -18.87
N THR A 21 10.72 -12.86 -18.74
CA THR A 21 10.71 -11.70 -17.82
C THR A 21 10.54 -10.40 -18.62
N PHE A 22 10.52 -9.26 -17.93
CA PHE A 22 10.32 -7.95 -18.60
C PHE A 22 11.47 -7.59 -19.57
N ASP A 23 12.69 -8.07 -19.30
CA ASP A 23 13.85 -7.83 -20.15
C ASP A 23 13.79 -8.61 -21.48
N ASP A 24 12.95 -9.64 -21.60
CA ASP A 24 12.85 -10.48 -22.79
C ASP A 24 11.91 -9.93 -23.85
N VAL A 25 11.18 -8.85 -23.57
CA VAL A 25 10.15 -8.32 -24.46
C VAL A 25 10.14 -6.79 -24.52
N LEU A 26 9.58 -6.26 -25.62
CA LEU A 26 9.16 -4.86 -25.73
C LEU A 26 7.68 -4.79 -26.13
N LEU A 27 7.03 -3.66 -25.81
CA LEU A 27 5.70 -3.33 -26.34
C LEU A 27 5.84 -2.81 -27.78
N VAL A 28 5.00 -3.31 -28.67
CA VAL A 28 4.98 -2.88 -30.09
C VAL A 28 4.18 -1.58 -30.19
N PRO A 29 4.77 -0.50 -30.76
CA PRO A 29 4.05 0.74 -31.01
C PRO A 29 2.89 0.50 -32.00
N GLN A 30 1.78 1.19 -31.77
CA GLN A 30 0.57 1.07 -32.59
C GLN A 30 0.06 2.46 -33.00
N ALA A 31 -0.82 2.48 -34.02
CA ALA A 31 -1.51 3.71 -34.39
C ALA A 31 -2.25 4.29 -33.18
N SER A 32 -2.01 5.54 -32.86
CA SER A 32 -2.50 6.19 -31.67
C SER A 32 -3.00 7.62 -31.91
N SER A 33 -4.11 7.96 -31.31
CA SER A 33 -4.60 9.33 -31.12
C SER A 33 -4.57 9.73 -29.62
N VAL A 34 -4.04 8.87 -28.75
CA VAL A 34 -4.03 9.07 -27.31
C VAL A 34 -2.83 9.91 -26.89
N MET A 35 -3.10 11.06 -26.30
CA MET A 35 -2.05 11.86 -25.69
C MET A 35 -1.70 11.29 -24.31
N PRO A 36 -0.42 11.11 -23.93
CA PRO A 36 -0.04 10.52 -22.64
C PRO A 36 -0.74 11.14 -21.44
N ARG A 37 -0.89 12.47 -21.42
CA ARG A 37 -1.53 13.20 -20.31
C ARG A 37 -3.05 12.92 -20.17
N SER A 38 -3.72 12.46 -21.21
CA SER A 38 -5.16 12.17 -21.22
C SER A 38 -5.49 10.70 -20.96
N ALA A 39 -4.47 9.81 -20.86
CA ALA A 39 -4.69 8.41 -20.57
C ALA A 39 -5.23 8.22 -19.14
N ASP A 40 -6.34 7.49 -19.02
CA ASP A 40 -6.90 7.09 -17.73
C ASP A 40 -6.10 5.90 -17.17
N ILE A 41 -5.37 6.13 -16.11
CA ILE A 41 -4.55 5.13 -15.43
C ILE A 41 -5.20 4.56 -14.18
N THR A 42 -6.46 4.90 -13.91
CA THR A 42 -7.20 4.30 -12.79
C THR A 42 -7.34 2.80 -12.98
N ALA A 43 -7.18 2.05 -11.90
CA ALA A 43 -7.13 0.59 -11.99
C ALA A 43 -7.63 -0.09 -10.71
N GLN A 44 -7.97 -1.38 -10.82
CA GLN A 44 -8.43 -2.17 -9.70
C GLN A 44 -7.27 -2.74 -8.89
N PHE A 45 -7.27 -2.48 -7.58
CA PHE A 45 -6.40 -3.14 -6.61
C PHE A 45 -7.03 -4.45 -6.11
N THR A 46 -8.32 -4.37 -5.75
CA THR A 46 -9.15 -5.54 -5.45
C THR A 46 -10.47 -5.44 -6.20
N ARG A 47 -11.38 -6.38 -6.01
CA ARG A 47 -12.71 -6.38 -6.62
C ARG A 47 -13.44 -5.04 -6.41
N ASN A 48 -13.35 -4.46 -5.20
CA ASN A 48 -14.11 -3.27 -4.82
C ASN A 48 -13.23 -2.03 -4.53
N ILE A 49 -11.90 -2.17 -4.48
CA ILE A 49 -10.99 -1.03 -4.31
C ILE A 49 -10.41 -0.63 -5.66
N ARG A 50 -10.71 0.58 -6.09
CA ARG A 50 -10.13 1.24 -7.27
C ARG A 50 -9.11 2.28 -6.83
N LEU A 51 -7.97 2.30 -7.48
CA LEU A 51 -6.90 3.28 -7.26
C LEU A 51 -6.85 4.30 -8.41
N ASN A 52 -6.42 5.51 -8.13
CA ASN A 52 -6.23 6.56 -9.12
C ASN A 52 -4.90 6.43 -9.88
N ILE A 53 -3.93 5.73 -9.29
CA ILE A 53 -2.72 5.24 -9.94
C ILE A 53 -2.52 3.75 -9.61
N PRO A 54 -2.10 2.88 -10.56
CA PRO A 54 -2.01 1.44 -10.35
C PRO A 54 -0.74 1.03 -9.56
N VAL A 55 -0.51 1.65 -8.40
CA VAL A 55 0.70 1.49 -7.59
C VAL A 55 0.36 1.08 -6.15
N ALA A 56 0.99 0.00 -5.69
CA ALA A 56 0.98 -0.41 -4.29
C ALA A 56 2.42 -0.49 -3.74
N SER A 57 2.63 -0.22 -2.45
CA SER A 57 3.92 -0.46 -1.81
C SER A 57 3.99 -1.83 -1.16
N ALA A 58 5.18 -2.45 -1.18
CA ALA A 58 5.38 -3.79 -0.64
C ALA A 58 5.33 -3.82 0.89
N ALA A 59 4.74 -4.88 1.44
CA ALA A 59 4.65 -5.13 2.88
C ALA A 59 6.00 -5.57 3.47
N MET A 60 6.96 -4.67 3.48
CA MET A 60 8.33 -4.91 3.94
C MET A 60 8.73 -3.88 4.98
N ASP A 61 9.44 -4.31 6.01
CA ASP A 61 9.83 -3.50 7.17
C ASP A 61 10.86 -2.38 6.88
N THR A 62 11.34 -2.30 5.65
CA THR A 62 12.17 -1.22 5.12
C THR A 62 11.48 -0.43 4.00
N VAL A 63 10.19 -0.68 3.76
CA VAL A 63 9.42 -0.04 2.66
C VAL A 63 8.17 0.66 3.16
N THR A 64 7.30 -0.02 3.92
CA THR A 64 5.96 0.50 4.19
C THR A 64 5.57 0.46 5.66
N GLU A 65 5.57 1.60 6.27
CA GLU A 65 4.83 1.97 7.47
C GLU A 65 3.88 3.13 7.14
N SER A 66 3.26 3.77 8.14
CA SER A 66 2.28 4.86 7.91
C SER A 66 2.81 6.00 7.04
N GLY A 67 4.10 6.36 7.15
CA GLY A 67 4.70 7.42 6.32
C GLY A 67 4.56 7.15 4.83
N THR A 68 5.06 6.01 4.36
CA THR A 68 4.94 5.59 2.95
C THR A 68 3.48 5.37 2.56
N ALA A 69 2.66 4.77 3.44
CA ALA A 69 1.25 4.50 3.14
C ALA A 69 0.46 5.79 2.94
N ILE A 70 0.67 6.80 3.76
CA ILE A 70 0.06 8.13 3.63
C ILE A 70 0.47 8.78 2.32
N ALA A 71 1.79 8.90 2.07
CA ALA A 71 2.29 9.56 0.86
C ALA A 71 1.77 8.88 -0.43
N LEU A 72 1.72 7.53 -0.42
CA LEU A 72 1.23 6.78 -1.58
C LEU A 72 -0.27 6.94 -1.79
N ALA A 73 -1.06 6.96 -0.71
CA ALA A 73 -2.51 7.16 -0.80
C ALA A 73 -2.87 8.59 -1.24
N GLN A 74 -2.09 9.60 -0.84
CA GLN A 74 -2.21 10.99 -1.30
C GLN A 74 -1.99 11.12 -2.81
N GLU A 75 -1.03 10.37 -3.37
CA GLU A 75 -0.74 10.35 -4.80
C GLU A 75 -1.71 9.47 -5.60
N GLY A 76 -2.60 8.72 -4.94
CA GLY A 76 -3.63 7.90 -5.59
C GLY A 76 -3.36 6.41 -5.62
N GLY A 77 -2.30 5.93 -4.97
CA GLY A 77 -1.97 4.51 -4.78
C GLY A 77 -2.42 3.96 -3.43
N ILE A 78 -1.84 2.84 -2.99
CA ILE A 78 -2.14 2.23 -1.69
C ILE A 78 -0.89 1.67 -1.01
N GLY A 79 -0.71 1.98 0.27
CA GLY A 79 0.33 1.39 1.10
C GLY A 79 -0.11 0.10 1.76
N VAL A 80 0.80 -0.90 1.83
CA VAL A 80 0.56 -2.15 2.56
C VAL A 80 1.48 -2.21 3.77
N ILE A 81 0.92 -1.99 4.96
CA ILE A 81 1.67 -2.03 6.23
C ILE A 81 2.18 -3.46 6.48
N HIS A 82 3.47 -3.59 6.76
CA HIS A 82 4.10 -4.89 7.01
C HIS A 82 3.69 -5.48 8.37
N LYS A 83 3.81 -6.81 8.52
CA LYS A 83 3.47 -7.52 9.75
C LYS A 83 4.66 -7.78 10.70
N ASN A 84 5.84 -7.29 10.38
CA ASN A 84 7.04 -7.43 11.21
C ASN A 84 7.03 -6.42 12.38
N LEU A 85 5.88 -6.33 13.04
CA LEU A 85 5.47 -5.48 14.15
C LEU A 85 4.61 -6.32 15.10
N THR A 86 4.46 -5.88 16.33
CA THR A 86 3.42 -6.43 17.19
C THR A 86 2.02 -6.14 16.62
N ILE A 87 1.00 -6.83 17.10
CA ILE A 87 -0.38 -6.61 16.65
C ILE A 87 -0.81 -5.15 16.92
N GLU A 88 -0.48 -4.65 18.11
CA GLU A 88 -0.81 -3.30 18.56
C GLU A 88 -0.09 -2.23 17.75
N GLU A 89 1.22 -2.42 17.47
CA GLU A 89 2.01 -1.50 16.66
C GLU A 89 1.49 -1.42 15.23
N GLN A 90 1.22 -2.56 14.58
CA GLN A 90 0.68 -2.59 13.22
C GLN A 90 -0.70 -1.93 13.15
N ALA A 91 -1.59 -2.21 14.11
CA ALA A 91 -2.89 -1.55 14.20
C ALA A 91 -2.75 -0.03 14.45
N ALA A 92 -1.74 0.40 15.21
CA ALA A 92 -1.44 1.82 15.42
C ALA A 92 -0.99 2.50 14.12
N GLU A 93 -0.17 1.82 13.28
CA GLU A 93 0.22 2.32 11.96
C GLU A 93 -1.02 2.51 11.06
N VAL A 94 -1.94 1.53 11.01
CA VAL A 94 -3.20 1.65 10.26
C VAL A 94 -4.03 2.82 10.78
N ARG A 95 -4.23 2.95 12.11
CA ARG A 95 -4.97 4.09 12.70
C ARG A 95 -4.33 5.43 12.36
N ARG A 96 -2.98 5.50 12.28
CA ARG A 96 -2.27 6.72 11.90
C ARG A 96 -2.60 7.14 10.47
N VAL A 97 -2.65 6.20 9.52
CA VAL A 97 -3.10 6.47 8.14
C VAL A 97 -4.56 6.92 8.11
N LYS A 98 -5.45 6.21 8.81
CA LYS A 98 -6.89 6.52 8.81
C LYS A 98 -7.21 7.87 9.47
N ARG A 99 -6.43 8.31 10.42
CA ARG A 99 -6.57 9.63 11.07
C ARG A 99 -5.94 10.76 10.26
N TYR A 100 -5.06 10.43 9.30
CA TYR A 100 -4.38 11.41 8.50
C TYR A 100 -5.32 11.91 7.39
N GLU A 101 -5.61 13.22 7.38
CA GLU A 101 -6.41 13.87 6.32
C GLU A 101 -7.85 13.34 6.14
N ALA A 102 -8.51 12.90 7.17
CA ALA A 102 -9.94 12.79 7.09
C ALA A 102 -10.48 14.21 6.85
N GLY A 103 -10.99 14.53 5.67
CA GLY A 103 -11.51 15.88 5.33
C GLY A 103 -12.59 16.34 6.32
N VAL A 104 -13.31 15.38 6.90
CA VAL A 104 -14.04 15.48 8.17
C VAL A 104 -13.42 14.43 9.08
N VAL A 105 -12.73 14.84 10.13
CA VAL A 105 -12.28 13.89 11.18
C VAL A 105 -13.53 13.32 11.83
N GLN A 106 -13.92 12.13 11.45
CA GLN A 106 -14.99 11.40 12.13
C GLN A 106 -14.44 10.89 13.46
N GLU A 107 -15.21 11.04 14.54
CA GLU A 107 -14.75 10.76 15.91
C GLU A 107 -13.48 11.55 16.31
N PRO A 108 -13.52 12.88 16.29
CA PRO A 108 -12.40 13.68 16.76
C PRO A 108 -12.16 13.39 18.25
N LEU A 109 -10.89 13.44 18.66
CA LEU A 109 -10.58 13.33 20.08
C LEU A 109 -11.26 14.48 20.83
N THR A 110 -12.06 14.15 21.83
CA THR A 110 -12.88 15.09 22.60
C THR A 110 -12.39 15.18 24.06
N VAL A 111 -12.75 16.26 24.71
CA VAL A 111 -12.59 16.43 26.14
C VAL A 111 -13.93 16.79 26.78
N SER A 112 -14.07 16.56 28.10
CA SER A 112 -15.24 16.97 28.82
C SER A 112 -15.08 18.39 29.40
N PRO A 113 -16.14 19.07 29.79
CA PRO A 113 -16.06 20.36 30.45
C PRO A 113 -15.24 20.35 31.75
N GLU A 114 -15.17 19.18 32.42
CA GLU A 114 -14.47 18.96 33.69
C GLU A 114 -12.98 18.61 33.50
N THR A 115 -12.54 18.31 32.29
CA THR A 115 -11.14 18.00 31.98
C THR A 115 -10.24 19.14 32.38
N THR A 116 -9.11 18.87 33.00
CA THR A 116 -8.16 19.89 33.47
C THR A 116 -7.22 20.36 32.35
N LEU A 117 -6.60 21.52 32.51
CA LEU A 117 -5.64 22.06 31.56
C LEU A 117 -4.43 21.14 31.36
N ASP A 118 -3.94 20.49 32.43
CA ASP A 118 -2.82 19.53 32.32
C ASP A 118 -3.20 18.34 31.44
N GLU A 119 -4.37 17.75 31.67
CA GLU A 119 -4.86 16.63 30.83
C GLU A 119 -5.02 17.04 29.36
N VAL A 120 -5.50 18.28 29.08
CA VAL A 120 -5.60 18.79 27.70
C VAL A 120 -4.22 18.95 27.07
N ARG A 121 -3.21 19.41 27.84
CA ARG A 121 -1.83 19.56 27.36
C ARG A 121 -1.17 18.22 27.07
N ASP A 122 -1.38 17.23 27.93
CA ASP A 122 -0.88 15.89 27.72
C ASP A 122 -1.51 15.26 26.46
N LEU A 123 -2.82 15.36 26.31
CA LEU A 123 -3.54 14.91 25.10
C LEU A 123 -3.03 15.64 23.84
N ALA A 124 -2.76 16.95 23.94
CA ALA A 124 -2.24 17.73 22.81
C ALA A 124 -0.82 17.30 22.43
N TYR A 125 0.04 17.03 23.42
CA TYR A 125 1.41 16.59 23.22
C TYR A 125 1.47 15.17 22.62
N GLU A 126 0.74 14.22 23.19
CA GLU A 126 0.70 12.82 22.74
C GLU A 126 0.14 12.66 21.31
N ASN A 127 -0.84 13.49 20.93
CA ASN A 127 -1.56 13.35 19.66
C ASN A 127 -1.15 14.40 18.61
N GLY A 128 -0.36 15.40 18.96
CA GLY A 128 0.05 16.49 18.06
C GLY A 128 -1.11 17.42 17.64
N PHE A 129 -2.18 17.49 18.44
CA PHE A 129 -3.37 18.30 18.14
C PHE A 129 -3.31 19.68 18.81
N SER A 130 -3.93 20.66 18.16
CA SER A 130 -3.96 22.06 18.60
C SER A 130 -5.34 22.50 19.13
N GLY A 131 -6.25 21.56 19.37
CA GLY A 131 -7.55 21.85 19.96
C GLY A 131 -8.55 20.71 19.80
N PHE A 132 -9.50 20.68 20.73
CA PHE A 132 -10.43 19.58 20.95
C PHE A 132 -11.87 20.09 21.03
N PRO A 133 -12.85 19.46 20.39
CA PRO A 133 -14.26 19.65 20.71
C PRO A 133 -14.51 19.26 22.18
N VAL A 134 -15.35 20.02 22.84
CA VAL A 134 -15.79 19.76 24.21
C VAL A 134 -17.20 19.19 24.14
N VAL A 135 -17.41 18.00 24.70
CA VAL A 135 -18.69 17.30 24.69
C VAL A 135 -19.14 16.93 26.10
N ASP A 136 -20.46 16.85 26.30
CA ASP A 136 -21.05 16.34 27.52
C ASP A 136 -21.13 14.81 27.55
N GLY A 137 -21.68 14.23 28.62
CA GLY A 137 -21.83 12.79 28.80
C GLY A 137 -22.76 12.12 27.79
N GLU A 138 -23.55 12.89 26.99
CA GLU A 138 -24.41 12.40 25.92
C GLU A 138 -23.76 12.59 24.51
N GLY A 139 -22.51 13.10 24.46
CA GLY A 139 -21.78 13.38 23.22
C GLY A 139 -22.21 14.67 22.49
N LYS A 140 -23.05 15.51 23.13
CA LYS A 140 -23.45 16.80 22.58
C LYS A 140 -22.34 17.84 22.74
N VAL A 141 -22.15 18.66 21.72
CA VAL A 141 -21.12 19.69 21.71
C VAL A 141 -21.47 20.81 22.69
N CYS A 142 -20.59 21.04 23.66
CA CYS A 142 -20.64 22.13 24.64
C CYS A 142 -19.78 23.33 24.23
N GLY A 143 -18.73 23.11 23.43
CA GLY A 143 -17.80 24.14 23.01
C GLY A 143 -16.58 23.57 22.27
N ILE A 144 -15.56 24.37 22.16
CA ILE A 144 -14.25 23.97 21.63
C ILE A 144 -13.14 24.60 22.46
N ILE A 145 -12.07 23.85 22.74
CA ILE A 145 -10.85 24.36 23.36
C ILE A 145 -9.69 24.24 22.39
N THR A 146 -8.89 25.30 22.25
CA THR A 146 -7.77 25.38 21.30
C THR A 146 -6.51 25.89 21.96
N ASN A 147 -5.38 25.77 21.29
CA ASN A 147 -4.11 26.34 21.77
C ASN A 147 -4.18 27.85 22.04
N ARG A 148 -5.09 28.58 21.39
CA ARG A 148 -5.31 30.01 21.64
C ARG A 148 -5.87 30.25 23.04
N ASP A 149 -6.75 29.35 23.48
CA ASP A 149 -7.45 29.46 24.78
C ASP A 149 -6.54 29.09 25.95
N ILE A 150 -5.57 28.18 25.73
CA ILE A 150 -4.71 27.59 26.79
C ILE A 150 -3.28 28.14 26.80
N ARG A 151 -2.85 28.90 25.78
CA ARG A 151 -1.45 29.30 25.55
C ARG A 151 -0.80 30.06 26.74
N PHE A 152 -1.56 30.92 27.37
CA PHE A 152 -1.07 31.80 28.45
C PHE A 152 -1.71 31.49 29.80
N GLU A 153 -2.46 30.41 29.93
CA GLU A 153 -3.04 29.97 31.19
C GLU A 153 -1.97 29.22 32.01
N GLU A 154 -1.74 29.65 33.23
CA GLU A 154 -0.72 29.05 34.13
C GLU A 154 -1.34 28.09 35.14
N ASN A 155 -2.63 28.21 35.43
CA ASN A 155 -3.32 27.33 36.38
C ASN A 155 -3.67 26.00 35.74
N SER A 156 -2.82 25.01 35.94
CA SER A 156 -2.97 23.68 35.37
C SER A 156 -4.19 22.88 35.84
N SER A 157 -4.74 23.24 36.99
CA SER A 157 -5.94 22.62 37.57
C SER A 157 -7.25 23.27 37.09
N LYS A 158 -7.18 24.28 36.22
CA LYS A 158 -8.38 24.95 35.70
C LYS A 158 -9.12 24.03 34.73
N ASN A 159 -10.45 24.02 34.84
CA ASN A 159 -11.29 23.18 33.99
C ASN A 159 -11.47 23.78 32.59
N VAL A 160 -11.66 22.90 31.61
CA VAL A 160 -11.96 23.28 30.20
C VAL A 160 -13.18 24.19 30.10
N ALA A 161 -14.21 23.97 30.91
CA ALA A 161 -15.42 24.80 30.94
C ALA A 161 -15.13 26.29 31.13
N ASP A 162 -14.10 26.64 31.88
CA ASP A 162 -13.74 28.03 32.21
C ASP A 162 -12.90 28.70 31.10
N MET A 163 -12.38 27.92 30.16
CA MET A 163 -11.44 28.38 29.11
C MET A 163 -11.94 28.22 27.70
N MET A 164 -12.85 27.27 27.47
CA MET A 164 -13.35 26.94 26.14
C MET A 164 -14.15 28.08 25.49
N THR A 165 -14.20 28.10 24.17
CA THR A 165 -15.23 28.84 23.44
C THR A 165 -16.55 28.08 23.62
N PRO A 166 -17.55 28.67 24.32
CA PRO A 166 -18.80 27.96 24.63
C PRO A 166 -19.72 27.86 23.42
N LYS A 167 -20.73 26.95 23.51
CA LYS A 167 -21.65 26.60 22.42
C LYS A 167 -22.36 27.80 21.75
N ASP A 168 -22.74 28.81 22.53
CA ASP A 168 -23.40 30.03 22.03
C ASP A 168 -22.52 30.87 21.11
N LYS A 169 -21.21 30.74 21.19
CA LYS A 169 -20.21 31.41 20.34
C LYS A 169 -19.55 30.48 19.33
N LEU A 170 -19.90 29.20 19.36
CA LEU A 170 -19.30 28.18 18.52
C LEU A 170 -19.91 28.21 17.12
N VAL A 171 -19.05 28.24 16.11
CA VAL A 171 -19.45 27.99 14.73
C VAL A 171 -19.33 26.48 14.46
N SER A 172 -20.43 25.85 14.07
CA SER A 172 -20.50 24.43 13.71
C SER A 172 -21.24 24.24 12.39
N VAL A 173 -21.12 23.06 11.78
CA VAL A 173 -21.77 22.71 10.52
C VAL A 173 -22.50 21.38 10.64
N GLN A 174 -23.45 21.14 9.78
CA GLN A 174 -24.17 19.88 9.69
C GLN A 174 -23.37 18.85 8.87
N HIS A 175 -23.65 17.58 9.09
CA HIS A 175 -23.08 16.49 8.29
C HIS A 175 -23.43 16.69 6.79
N GLY A 176 -22.45 16.45 5.91
CA GLY A 176 -22.61 16.61 4.45
C GLY A 176 -22.43 18.02 3.91
N VAL A 177 -21.97 18.97 4.73
CA VAL A 177 -21.67 20.34 4.28
C VAL A 177 -20.61 20.35 3.18
N ASP A 178 -20.77 21.21 2.19
CA ASP A 178 -19.76 21.44 1.15
C ASP A 178 -18.48 22.08 1.72
N LEU A 179 -17.33 21.55 1.36
CA LEU A 179 -16.04 22.05 1.80
C LEU A 179 -15.76 23.49 1.34
N ASP A 180 -16.31 23.93 0.22
CA ASP A 180 -16.18 25.32 -0.22
C ASP A 180 -17.00 26.28 0.67
N ALA A 181 -18.17 25.86 1.14
CA ALA A 181 -18.92 26.60 2.15
C ALA A 181 -18.15 26.71 3.47
N CYS A 182 -17.44 25.64 3.88
CA CYS A 182 -16.59 25.66 5.07
C CYS A 182 -15.46 26.69 4.97
N LYS A 183 -14.87 26.92 3.78
CA LYS A 183 -13.82 27.93 3.56
C LYS A 183 -14.33 29.34 3.87
N GLU A 184 -15.55 29.64 3.45
CA GLU A 184 -16.15 30.94 3.73
C GLU A 184 -16.39 31.13 5.24
N LEU A 185 -16.81 30.09 5.97
CA LEU A 185 -16.95 30.12 7.42
C LEU A 185 -15.60 30.34 8.12
N PHE A 186 -14.55 29.62 7.71
CA PHE A 186 -13.19 29.81 8.23
C PHE A 186 -12.70 31.24 8.03
N ARG A 187 -12.90 31.79 6.84
CA ARG A 187 -12.48 33.15 6.49
C ARG A 187 -13.27 34.20 7.29
N HIS A 188 -14.61 34.07 7.33
CA HIS A 188 -15.50 35.05 7.94
C HIS A 188 -15.32 35.11 9.46
N HIS A 189 -15.25 33.94 10.12
CA HIS A 189 -15.15 33.84 11.56
C HIS A 189 -13.70 33.81 12.08
N ARG A 190 -12.69 33.74 11.19
CA ARG A 190 -11.26 33.64 11.50
C ARG A 190 -10.94 32.48 12.44
N ILE A 191 -11.56 31.35 12.21
CA ILE A 191 -11.38 30.10 12.95
C ILE A 191 -10.64 29.07 12.08
N GLU A 192 -10.07 28.03 12.69
CA GLU A 192 -9.32 26.99 12.03
C GLU A 192 -9.98 25.61 12.11
N LYS A 193 -11.04 25.50 12.92
CA LYS A 193 -11.72 24.24 13.20
C LYS A 193 -13.23 24.46 13.23
N LEU A 194 -13.97 23.55 12.59
CA LEU A 194 -15.43 23.52 12.55
C LEU A 194 -15.90 22.15 13.05
N PRO A 195 -16.52 22.07 14.24
CA PRO A 195 -17.24 20.86 14.63
C PRO A 195 -18.39 20.57 13.68
N VAL A 196 -18.52 19.29 13.31
CA VAL A 196 -19.66 18.77 12.54
C VAL A 196 -20.62 18.11 13.51
N ILE A 197 -21.88 18.50 13.48
CA ILE A 197 -22.91 18.02 14.40
C ILE A 197 -24.08 17.39 13.67
N ASP A 198 -24.79 16.49 14.33
CA ASP A 198 -26.08 15.97 13.88
C ASP A 198 -27.26 16.90 14.27
N ASP A 199 -28.47 16.52 13.90
CA ASP A 199 -29.68 17.27 14.23
C ASP A 199 -29.97 17.36 15.73
N GLU A 200 -29.43 16.42 16.53
CA GLU A 200 -29.52 16.41 17.99
C GLU A 200 -28.38 17.21 18.67
N GLY A 201 -27.45 17.75 17.89
CA GLY A 201 -26.30 18.52 18.36
C GLY A 201 -25.16 17.68 18.88
N ARG A 202 -25.12 16.38 18.57
CA ARG A 202 -24.01 15.50 18.90
C ARG A 202 -22.88 15.66 17.90
N LEU A 203 -21.65 15.53 18.40
CA LEU A 203 -20.47 15.61 17.55
C LEU A 203 -20.39 14.39 16.63
N THR A 204 -20.39 14.62 15.31
CA THR A 204 -20.19 13.58 14.29
C THR A 204 -18.84 13.71 13.58
N GLY A 205 -18.15 14.85 13.76
CA GLY A 205 -16.86 15.08 13.12
C GLY A 205 -16.28 16.45 13.39
N MET A 206 -15.15 16.74 12.77
CA MET A 206 -14.48 18.05 12.80
C MET A 206 -13.79 18.31 11.46
N ILE A 207 -13.96 19.50 10.89
CA ILE A 207 -13.26 19.97 9.68
C ILE A 207 -12.23 21.01 10.10
N THR A 208 -11.01 20.93 9.54
CA THR A 208 -9.97 21.95 9.78
C THR A 208 -9.54 22.64 8.48
N VAL A 209 -8.95 23.83 8.60
CA VAL A 209 -8.36 24.54 7.45
C VAL A 209 -7.32 23.67 6.75
N ARG A 210 -6.50 22.93 7.56
CA ARG A 210 -5.49 22.02 7.02
C ARG A 210 -6.07 20.91 6.15
N ASP A 211 -7.24 20.36 6.51
CA ASP A 211 -7.90 19.30 5.74
C ASP A 211 -8.33 19.80 4.37
N ILE A 212 -8.81 21.06 4.31
CA ILE A 212 -9.18 21.70 3.04
C ILE A 212 -7.95 22.01 2.18
N GLU A 213 -6.87 22.52 2.78
CA GLU A 213 -5.62 22.81 2.06
C GLU A 213 -5.02 21.54 1.48
N LYS A 214 -4.98 20.45 2.26
CA LYS A 214 -4.48 19.15 1.84
C LYS A 214 -5.34 18.50 0.75
N SER A 215 -6.66 18.61 0.84
CA SER A 215 -7.57 18.14 -0.21
C SER A 215 -7.26 18.78 -1.57
N LYS A 216 -6.84 20.06 -1.57
CA LYS A 216 -6.40 20.76 -2.79
C LYS A 216 -5.00 20.35 -3.24
N ALA A 217 -4.10 20.08 -2.30
CA ALA A 217 -2.73 19.68 -2.60
C ALA A 217 -2.68 18.27 -3.22
N PHE A 218 -3.58 17.38 -2.83
CA PHE A 218 -3.63 15.97 -3.26
C PHE A 218 -4.98 15.60 -3.89
N PRO A 219 -5.30 16.13 -5.08
CA PRO A 219 -6.59 15.88 -5.73
C PRO A 219 -6.77 14.42 -6.18
N ASN A 220 -5.67 13.68 -6.30
CA ASN A 220 -5.68 12.27 -6.69
C ASN A 220 -5.77 11.31 -5.50
N ALA A 221 -5.82 11.80 -4.26
CA ALA A 221 -5.83 10.95 -3.09
C ALA A 221 -6.96 9.91 -3.12
N VAL A 222 -6.66 8.66 -2.78
CA VAL A 222 -7.67 7.60 -2.66
C VAL A 222 -8.22 7.57 -1.24
N ARG A 223 -9.55 7.56 -1.15
CA ARG A 223 -10.26 7.68 0.12
C ARG A 223 -11.40 6.66 0.21
N ASP A 224 -11.73 6.27 1.43
CA ASP A 224 -12.93 5.49 1.72
C ASP A 224 -14.19 6.38 1.75
N ASP A 225 -15.36 5.78 1.94
CA ASP A 225 -16.64 6.49 1.98
C ASP A 225 -16.73 7.52 3.13
N LEU A 226 -15.84 7.42 4.12
CA LEU A 226 -15.72 8.35 5.23
C LEU A 226 -14.67 9.46 4.96
N GLY A 227 -14.13 9.53 3.75
CA GLY A 227 -13.12 10.53 3.35
C GLY A 227 -11.70 10.26 3.89
N ARG A 228 -11.45 9.09 4.51
CA ARG A 228 -10.14 8.72 5.06
C ARG A 228 -9.28 8.04 4.01
N LEU A 229 -7.96 8.22 4.08
CA LEU A 229 -7.03 7.58 3.16
C LEU A 229 -7.16 6.05 3.19
N LEU A 230 -7.06 5.41 2.03
CA LEU A 230 -7.05 3.94 1.93
C LEU A 230 -5.72 3.38 2.40
N VAL A 231 -5.78 2.25 3.11
CA VAL A 231 -4.61 1.50 3.59
C VAL A 231 -4.88 0.02 3.60
N ALA A 232 -3.89 -0.76 3.19
CA ALA A 232 -3.88 -2.21 3.35
C ALA A 232 -2.84 -2.64 4.40
N ALA A 233 -2.97 -3.86 4.90
CA ALA A 233 -2.01 -4.43 5.85
C ALA A 233 -1.79 -5.92 5.57
N ALA A 234 -0.56 -6.40 5.79
CA ALA A 234 -0.22 -7.81 5.66
C ALA A 234 -0.52 -8.57 6.94
N ILE A 235 -1.01 -9.78 6.77
CA ILE A 235 -1.16 -10.80 7.82
C ILE A 235 -0.54 -12.12 7.36
N GLY A 236 -0.28 -13.03 8.27
CA GLY A 236 0.16 -14.39 7.98
C GLY A 236 -1.00 -15.39 7.96
N VAL A 237 -0.71 -16.62 8.37
CA VAL A 237 -1.66 -17.73 8.48
C VAL A 237 -1.67 -18.31 9.89
N GLY A 238 -2.81 -18.86 10.30
CA GLY A 238 -2.99 -19.51 11.61
C GLY A 238 -3.72 -18.66 12.64
N GLY A 239 -4.00 -19.25 13.83
CA GLY A 239 -4.91 -18.66 14.82
C GLY A 239 -4.47 -17.30 15.35
N LYS A 240 -3.18 -17.09 15.63
CA LYS A 240 -2.65 -15.79 16.08
C LYS A 240 -2.79 -14.68 15.04
N GLU A 241 -2.84 -15.02 13.76
CA GLU A 241 -3.03 -14.06 12.68
C GLU A 241 -4.50 -13.64 12.54
N MET A 242 -5.45 -14.40 13.12
CA MET A 242 -6.83 -13.92 13.26
C MET A 242 -6.95 -12.83 14.32
N ASP A 243 -6.24 -12.93 15.45
CA ASP A 243 -6.19 -11.85 16.47
C ASP A 243 -5.59 -10.56 15.84
N ARG A 244 -4.55 -10.71 15.00
CA ARG A 244 -3.97 -9.61 14.22
C ARG A 244 -4.99 -9.01 13.24
N PHE A 245 -5.68 -9.86 12.50
CA PHE A 245 -6.75 -9.44 11.59
C PHE A 245 -7.81 -8.62 12.33
N ASP A 246 -8.32 -9.10 13.47
CA ASP A 246 -9.35 -8.42 14.26
C ASP A 246 -8.90 -7.04 14.73
N ALA A 247 -7.66 -6.91 15.18
CA ALA A 247 -7.08 -5.63 15.57
C ALA A 247 -6.94 -4.64 14.39
N LEU A 248 -6.55 -5.13 13.20
CA LEU A 248 -6.46 -4.34 11.98
C LEU A 248 -7.85 -3.94 11.46
N PHE A 249 -8.82 -4.84 11.51
CA PHE A 249 -10.21 -4.57 11.14
C PHE A 249 -10.82 -3.50 12.05
N ALA A 250 -10.62 -3.60 13.36
CA ALA A 250 -11.03 -2.58 14.33
C ALA A 250 -10.30 -1.23 14.11
N ALA A 251 -9.07 -1.25 13.59
CA ALA A 251 -8.34 -0.04 13.22
C ALA A 251 -8.84 0.60 11.90
N GLY A 252 -9.74 -0.07 11.17
CA GLY A 252 -10.35 0.43 9.93
C GLY A 252 -9.54 0.16 8.68
N VAL A 253 -8.76 -0.92 8.61
CA VAL A 253 -8.04 -1.34 7.40
C VAL A 253 -9.01 -1.61 6.25
N ASP A 254 -8.67 -1.22 5.02
CA ASP A 254 -9.55 -1.40 3.85
C ASP A 254 -9.34 -2.75 3.15
N ALA A 255 -8.12 -3.25 3.18
CA ALA A 255 -7.79 -4.56 2.64
C ALA A 255 -6.72 -5.25 3.49
N VAL A 256 -6.81 -6.58 3.59
CA VAL A 256 -5.76 -7.41 4.18
C VAL A 256 -5.12 -8.30 3.13
N ILE A 257 -3.81 -8.47 3.22
CA ILE A 257 -3.06 -9.37 2.36
C ILE A 257 -2.59 -10.56 3.19
N VAL A 258 -3.10 -11.75 2.90
CA VAL A 258 -2.57 -13.01 3.44
C VAL A 258 -1.27 -13.29 2.71
N ASP A 259 -0.15 -12.87 3.30
CA ASP A 259 1.15 -12.72 2.65
C ASP A 259 2.15 -13.79 3.08
N THR A 260 2.38 -14.76 2.20
CA THR A 260 3.36 -15.85 2.40
C THR A 260 4.28 -16.00 1.19
N ALA A 261 5.41 -16.70 1.37
CA ALA A 261 6.33 -17.02 0.28
C ALA A 261 5.69 -17.95 -0.78
N HIS A 262 4.69 -18.75 -0.38
CA HIS A 262 3.95 -19.66 -1.25
C HIS A 262 2.46 -19.60 -0.94
N GLY A 263 1.74 -18.74 -1.66
CA GLY A 263 0.30 -18.49 -1.48
C GLY A 263 -0.61 -19.64 -1.93
N HIS A 264 -0.12 -20.55 -2.78
CA HIS A 264 -0.87 -21.75 -3.17
C HIS A 264 -0.69 -22.88 -2.15
N SER A 265 -0.82 -22.56 -0.89
CA SER A 265 -0.81 -23.51 0.23
C SER A 265 -2.18 -23.60 0.89
N GLN A 266 -2.52 -24.78 1.44
CA GLN A 266 -3.81 -24.98 2.09
C GLN A 266 -4.05 -23.97 3.21
N ALA A 267 -3.02 -23.64 3.99
CA ALA A 267 -3.13 -22.68 5.08
C ALA A 267 -3.54 -21.27 4.61
N VAL A 268 -3.03 -20.81 3.45
CA VAL A 268 -3.43 -19.52 2.86
C VAL A 268 -4.87 -19.57 2.36
N ILE A 269 -5.24 -20.64 1.65
CA ILE A 269 -6.60 -20.84 1.13
C ILE A 269 -7.62 -20.88 2.28
N ASP A 270 -7.30 -21.57 3.36
CA ASP A 270 -8.18 -21.67 4.53
C ASP A 270 -8.27 -20.34 5.29
N GLN A 271 -7.16 -19.58 5.40
CA GLN A 271 -7.14 -18.26 6.02
C GLN A 271 -8.02 -17.26 5.25
N VAL A 272 -7.90 -17.22 3.91
CA VAL A 272 -8.77 -16.41 3.04
C VAL A 272 -10.23 -16.77 3.22
N ARG A 273 -10.55 -18.09 3.17
CA ARG A 273 -11.91 -18.59 3.32
C ARG A 273 -12.52 -18.21 4.67
N GLU A 274 -11.75 -18.35 5.76
CA GLU A 274 -12.23 -18.04 7.10
C GLU A 274 -12.53 -16.56 7.28
N ILE A 275 -11.65 -15.67 6.82
CA ILE A 275 -11.87 -14.21 6.87
C ILE A 275 -13.14 -13.85 6.08
N LYS A 276 -13.29 -14.36 4.86
CA LYS A 276 -14.47 -14.07 4.02
C LYS A 276 -15.75 -14.69 4.58
N ARG A 277 -15.67 -15.85 5.23
CA ARG A 277 -16.82 -16.47 5.94
C ARG A 277 -17.32 -15.60 7.10
N LEU A 278 -16.40 -14.98 7.87
CA LEU A 278 -16.73 -14.17 9.04
C LEU A 278 -17.18 -12.75 8.69
N HIS A 279 -16.54 -12.12 7.72
CA HIS A 279 -16.68 -10.70 7.44
C HIS A 279 -17.31 -10.37 6.06
N GLY A 280 -17.40 -11.34 5.16
CA GLY A 280 -18.00 -11.15 3.83
C GLY A 280 -17.31 -10.01 3.04
N ASP A 281 -18.11 -9.11 2.51
CA ASP A 281 -17.64 -7.98 1.70
C ASP A 281 -17.27 -6.73 2.51
N LYS A 282 -17.33 -6.81 3.84
CA LYS A 282 -16.91 -5.71 4.73
C LYS A 282 -15.40 -5.46 4.69
N ILE A 283 -14.63 -6.42 4.19
CA ILE A 283 -13.18 -6.35 4.04
C ILE A 283 -12.76 -6.96 2.70
N GLN A 284 -11.77 -6.35 2.06
CA GLN A 284 -11.15 -6.90 0.87
C GLN A 284 -9.98 -7.80 1.26
N VAL A 285 -9.89 -8.99 0.68
CA VAL A 285 -8.88 -10.00 1.02
C VAL A 285 -8.05 -10.35 -0.21
N VAL A 286 -6.73 -10.18 -0.10
CA VAL A 286 -5.76 -10.53 -1.13
C VAL A 286 -4.99 -11.76 -0.69
N GLY A 287 -4.90 -12.80 -1.51
CA GLY A 287 -4.05 -13.97 -1.27
C GLY A 287 -2.75 -13.91 -2.06
N GLY A 288 -1.64 -14.39 -1.51
CA GLY A 288 -0.35 -14.44 -2.24
C GLY A 288 0.83 -14.89 -1.37
N ASN A 289 2.04 -15.08 -2.03
CA ASN A 289 2.31 -14.89 -3.46
C ASN A 289 2.10 -16.18 -4.24
N VAL A 290 1.65 -16.03 -5.48
CA VAL A 290 1.49 -17.17 -6.41
C VAL A 290 2.18 -16.89 -7.74
N ALA A 291 2.26 -17.90 -8.62
CA ALA A 291 2.82 -17.75 -9.96
C ALA A 291 2.08 -18.55 -11.03
N THR A 292 0.95 -19.18 -10.70
CA THR A 292 0.22 -20.08 -11.61
C THR A 292 -1.27 -19.73 -11.70
N ALA A 293 -1.87 -19.99 -12.85
CA ALA A 293 -3.31 -19.80 -13.09
C ALA A 293 -4.19 -20.65 -12.15
N GLU A 294 -3.74 -21.86 -11.80
CA GLU A 294 -4.44 -22.75 -10.88
C GLU A 294 -4.55 -22.13 -9.49
N ALA A 295 -3.44 -21.58 -8.96
CA ALA A 295 -3.43 -20.90 -7.68
C ALA A 295 -4.39 -19.70 -7.62
N VAL A 296 -4.51 -18.95 -8.73
CA VAL A 296 -5.48 -17.84 -8.82
C VAL A 296 -6.90 -18.35 -8.72
N ARG A 297 -7.23 -19.45 -9.42
CA ARG A 297 -8.59 -20.05 -9.37
C ARG A 297 -8.93 -20.55 -7.98
N ASP A 298 -8.00 -21.22 -7.32
CA ASP A 298 -8.22 -21.78 -5.97
C ASP A 298 -8.40 -20.68 -4.92
N LEU A 299 -7.61 -19.60 -4.97
CA LEU A 299 -7.77 -18.45 -4.10
C LEU A 299 -9.07 -17.67 -4.38
N ALA A 300 -9.44 -17.53 -5.64
CA ALA A 300 -10.73 -16.93 -6.01
C ALA A 300 -11.90 -17.76 -5.51
N ALA A 301 -11.84 -19.08 -5.62
CA ALA A 301 -12.84 -20.01 -5.09
C ALA A 301 -12.92 -19.96 -3.54
N ALA A 302 -11.82 -19.63 -2.86
CA ALA A 302 -11.80 -19.38 -1.42
C ALA A 302 -12.41 -18.02 -1.04
N GLY A 303 -12.68 -17.13 -2.01
CA GLY A 303 -13.29 -15.82 -1.81
C GLY A 303 -12.30 -14.65 -1.86
N ALA A 304 -11.07 -14.84 -2.32
CA ALA A 304 -10.13 -13.73 -2.48
C ALA A 304 -10.70 -12.66 -3.43
N ASP A 305 -10.45 -11.39 -3.10
CA ASP A 305 -10.88 -10.23 -3.89
C ASP A 305 -9.78 -9.75 -4.86
N ALA A 306 -8.57 -10.23 -4.69
CA ALA A 306 -7.44 -10.10 -5.60
C ALA A 306 -6.38 -11.17 -5.28
N VAL A 307 -5.43 -11.37 -6.20
CA VAL A 307 -4.31 -12.28 -5.99
C VAL A 307 -2.99 -11.59 -6.29
N LYS A 308 -2.01 -11.75 -5.40
CA LYS A 308 -0.66 -11.18 -5.54
C LYS A 308 0.27 -12.19 -6.19
N VAL A 309 0.90 -11.77 -7.31
CA VAL A 309 1.66 -12.63 -8.23
C VAL A 309 3.13 -12.28 -8.22
N GLY A 310 3.98 -13.27 -7.90
CA GLY A 310 5.43 -13.11 -7.94
C GLY A 310 6.14 -14.06 -6.99
N ILE A 311 6.79 -15.09 -7.51
CA ILE A 311 7.64 -16.03 -6.78
C ILE A 311 9.10 -15.81 -7.20
N GLY A 312 9.87 -15.16 -6.32
CA GLY A 312 11.29 -14.92 -6.48
C GLY A 312 11.75 -13.83 -7.45
N PRO A 313 10.92 -12.87 -7.96
CA PRO A 313 11.39 -11.84 -8.87
C PRO A 313 12.01 -10.62 -8.17
N GLY A 314 11.86 -10.49 -6.84
CA GLY A 314 12.36 -9.34 -6.09
C GLY A 314 13.89 -9.23 -6.12
N SER A 315 14.42 -8.01 -6.16
CA SER A 315 15.86 -7.73 -6.28
C SER A 315 16.72 -8.25 -5.13
N ILE A 316 16.11 -8.47 -3.96
CA ILE A 316 16.77 -9.00 -2.75
C ILE A 316 16.25 -10.40 -2.36
N CYS A 317 15.44 -11.02 -3.23
CA CYS A 317 14.93 -12.37 -3.05
C CYS A 317 15.92 -13.40 -3.61
N THR A 318 16.19 -14.45 -2.85
CA THR A 318 17.06 -15.57 -3.26
C THR A 318 16.32 -16.89 -3.37
N THR A 319 15.00 -16.92 -3.28
CA THR A 319 14.16 -18.13 -3.34
C THR A 319 14.49 -18.97 -4.57
N ARG A 320 14.65 -18.37 -5.76
CA ARG A 320 14.97 -19.09 -6.99
C ARG A 320 16.33 -19.77 -6.96
N ILE A 321 17.27 -19.24 -6.21
CA ILE A 321 18.63 -19.79 -6.07
C ILE A 321 18.68 -20.82 -4.93
N VAL A 322 18.04 -20.52 -3.81
CA VAL A 322 18.09 -21.36 -2.60
C VAL A 322 17.16 -22.57 -2.73
N ALA A 323 15.92 -22.33 -3.18
CA ALA A 323 14.90 -23.37 -3.31
C ALA A 323 14.76 -23.92 -4.74
N GLY A 324 15.30 -23.24 -5.76
CA GLY A 324 15.15 -23.61 -7.17
C GLY A 324 13.73 -23.40 -7.71
N VAL A 325 12.88 -22.64 -7.00
CA VAL A 325 11.45 -22.45 -7.31
C VAL A 325 11.18 -21.04 -7.77
N GLY A 326 10.38 -20.88 -8.81
CA GLY A 326 9.93 -19.58 -9.32
C GLY A 326 9.43 -19.66 -10.76
N VAL A 327 8.79 -18.60 -11.19
CA VAL A 327 8.37 -18.40 -12.59
C VAL A 327 8.82 -17.00 -13.02
N PRO A 328 9.39 -16.84 -14.24
CA PRO A 328 9.72 -15.52 -14.77
C PRO A 328 8.50 -14.61 -14.76
N GLN A 329 8.67 -13.35 -14.34
CA GLN A 329 7.56 -12.53 -13.86
C GLN A 329 6.52 -12.17 -14.93
N LEU A 330 6.95 -11.89 -16.17
CA LEU A 330 6.02 -11.59 -17.24
C LEU A 330 5.10 -12.79 -17.53
N THR A 331 5.67 -13.99 -17.64
CA THR A 331 4.89 -15.23 -17.84
C THR A 331 3.92 -15.47 -16.70
N ALA A 332 4.37 -15.30 -15.43
CA ALA A 332 3.50 -15.45 -14.26
C ALA A 332 2.33 -14.46 -14.30
N VAL A 333 2.60 -13.18 -14.60
CA VAL A 333 1.56 -12.15 -14.71
C VAL A 333 0.55 -12.47 -15.80
N MET A 334 1.00 -12.84 -17.02
CA MET A 334 0.10 -13.16 -18.14
C MET A 334 -0.83 -14.32 -17.82
N GLN A 335 -0.30 -15.43 -17.29
CA GLN A 335 -1.09 -16.62 -16.96
C GLN A 335 -2.07 -16.35 -15.81
N CYS A 336 -1.61 -15.68 -14.76
CA CYS A 336 -2.44 -15.34 -13.62
C CYS A 336 -3.51 -14.29 -13.96
N ALA A 337 -3.20 -13.30 -14.82
CA ALA A 337 -4.17 -12.30 -15.25
C ALA A 337 -5.30 -12.91 -16.08
N GLN A 338 -5.00 -13.91 -16.91
CA GLN A 338 -6.05 -14.64 -17.63
C GLN A 338 -7.00 -15.32 -16.63
N ALA A 339 -6.47 -16.08 -15.69
CA ALA A 339 -7.28 -16.76 -14.67
C ALA A 339 -8.05 -15.76 -13.78
N GLY A 340 -7.45 -14.62 -13.45
CA GLY A 340 -8.10 -13.54 -12.71
C GLY A 340 -9.29 -12.95 -13.44
N ARG A 341 -9.17 -12.69 -14.75
CA ARG A 341 -10.30 -12.25 -15.59
C ARG A 341 -11.44 -13.27 -15.62
N GLU A 342 -11.10 -14.55 -15.77
CA GLU A 342 -12.08 -15.65 -15.75
C GLU A 342 -12.83 -15.72 -14.41
N ALA A 343 -12.13 -15.44 -13.30
CA ALA A 343 -12.68 -15.45 -11.93
C ALA A 343 -13.31 -14.10 -11.51
N GLY A 344 -13.20 -13.04 -12.31
CA GLY A 344 -13.72 -11.70 -12.00
C GLY A 344 -12.97 -10.98 -10.89
N ILE A 345 -11.67 -11.26 -10.71
CA ILE A 345 -10.78 -10.58 -9.74
C ILE A 345 -9.51 -10.06 -10.39
N PRO A 346 -8.97 -8.91 -9.97
CA PRO A 346 -7.69 -8.42 -10.46
C PRO A 346 -6.50 -9.21 -9.88
N ILE A 347 -5.36 -9.10 -10.55
CA ILE A 347 -4.09 -9.56 -10.01
C ILE A 347 -3.16 -8.38 -9.73
N ILE A 348 -2.29 -8.52 -8.73
CA ILE A 348 -1.26 -7.55 -8.33
C ILE A 348 0.10 -8.13 -8.74
N ALA A 349 0.80 -7.48 -9.66
CA ALA A 349 2.15 -7.90 -10.07
C ALA A 349 3.18 -7.42 -9.04
N ASP A 350 3.78 -8.35 -8.31
CA ASP A 350 4.72 -8.07 -7.21
C ASP A 350 6.14 -8.50 -7.54
N GLY A 351 7.03 -7.52 -7.66
CA GLY A 351 8.47 -7.72 -7.87
C GLY A 351 8.92 -7.78 -9.34
N GLY A 352 10.25 -7.66 -9.54
CA GLY A 352 10.89 -7.72 -10.85
C GLY A 352 10.83 -6.41 -11.65
N ILE A 353 10.18 -5.37 -11.16
CA ILE A 353 10.03 -4.07 -11.82
C ILE A 353 11.20 -3.17 -11.43
N LYS A 354 12.05 -2.82 -12.38
CA LYS A 354 13.25 -1.98 -12.23
C LYS A 354 13.06 -0.60 -12.81
N PHE A 355 12.27 -0.47 -13.88
CA PHE A 355 12.04 0.77 -14.64
C PHE A 355 10.53 0.97 -14.88
N SER A 356 10.16 2.19 -15.25
CA SER A 356 8.77 2.49 -15.66
C SER A 356 8.33 1.69 -16.90
N GLY A 357 9.27 1.29 -17.76
CA GLY A 357 9.00 0.38 -18.89
C GLY A 357 8.54 -1.01 -18.43
N ASP A 358 9.15 -1.57 -17.35
CA ASP A 358 8.72 -2.86 -16.79
C ASP A 358 7.33 -2.75 -16.15
N PHE A 359 7.06 -1.61 -15.49
CA PHE A 359 5.73 -1.29 -14.97
C PHE A 359 4.69 -1.30 -16.11
N ALA A 360 4.97 -0.63 -17.22
CA ALA A 360 4.08 -0.61 -18.39
C ALA A 360 3.88 -2.01 -18.97
N LYS A 361 4.94 -2.84 -19.03
CA LYS A 361 4.86 -4.24 -19.49
C LYS A 361 4.01 -5.11 -18.56
N ALA A 362 4.16 -4.93 -17.22
CA ALA A 362 3.36 -5.66 -16.26
C ALA A 362 1.86 -5.30 -16.36
N MET A 363 1.55 -4.00 -16.51
CA MET A 363 0.18 -3.54 -16.75
C MET A 363 -0.35 -4.07 -18.06
N ALA A 364 0.41 -3.99 -19.17
CA ALA A 364 0.02 -4.52 -20.47
C ALA A 364 -0.20 -6.04 -20.45
N ALA A 365 0.51 -6.78 -19.61
CA ALA A 365 0.34 -8.22 -19.40
C ALA A 365 -0.96 -8.59 -18.64
N GLY A 366 -1.69 -7.60 -18.14
CA GLY A 366 -3.00 -7.78 -17.52
C GLY A 366 -3.03 -7.60 -16.00
N ALA A 367 -1.98 -7.04 -15.39
CA ALA A 367 -2.02 -6.67 -13.99
C ALA A 367 -3.02 -5.52 -13.75
N GLY A 368 -3.83 -5.61 -12.68
CA GLY A 368 -4.67 -4.52 -12.21
C GLY A 368 -3.85 -3.45 -11.48
N THR A 369 -2.82 -3.88 -10.75
CA THR A 369 -1.94 -3.00 -9.97
C THR A 369 -0.54 -3.62 -9.90
N CYS A 370 0.50 -2.82 -9.76
CA CYS A 370 1.86 -3.27 -9.50
C CYS A 370 2.32 -2.92 -8.08
N MET A 371 3.02 -3.83 -7.43
CA MET A 371 3.59 -3.64 -6.11
C MET A 371 5.09 -3.38 -6.20
N PHE A 372 5.56 -2.34 -5.50
CA PHE A 372 6.92 -1.87 -5.55
C PHE A 372 7.62 -1.99 -4.19
N GLY A 373 8.78 -2.66 -4.18
CA GLY A 373 9.69 -2.75 -3.04
C GLY A 373 10.89 -1.82 -3.19
N SER A 374 11.90 -2.24 -3.97
CA SER A 374 13.19 -1.54 -4.13
C SER A 374 13.08 -0.10 -4.65
N MET A 375 12.10 0.17 -5.51
CA MET A 375 11.87 1.52 -6.04
C MET A 375 11.46 2.50 -4.93
N LEU A 376 10.64 2.05 -3.97
CA LEU A 376 10.13 2.86 -2.87
C LEU A 376 11.00 2.79 -1.61
N ALA A 377 11.83 1.74 -1.44
CA ALA A 377 12.70 1.59 -0.27
C ALA A 377 13.70 2.75 -0.09
N GLY A 378 14.10 3.42 -1.19
CA GLY A 378 15.01 4.57 -1.18
C GLY A 378 14.34 5.91 -0.89
N THR A 379 13.03 5.97 -0.73
CA THR A 379 12.31 7.23 -0.55
C THR A 379 12.41 7.79 0.87
N GLU A 380 12.11 9.08 1.04
CA GLU A 380 12.15 9.77 2.32
C GLU A 380 11.24 9.10 3.34
N GLU A 381 10.03 8.73 2.93
CA GLU A 381 8.95 8.22 3.76
C GLU A 381 9.12 6.75 4.16
N ALA A 382 9.96 5.99 3.44
CA ALA A 382 10.23 4.60 3.79
C ALA A 382 10.92 4.47 5.15
N PRO A 383 10.58 3.45 5.98
CA PRO A 383 11.09 3.33 7.36
C PRO A 383 12.57 2.91 7.44
N GLY A 384 13.16 2.40 6.37
CA GLY A 384 14.56 1.98 6.36
C GLY A 384 15.53 3.08 6.82
N ALA A 385 16.51 2.73 7.66
CA ALA A 385 17.48 3.67 8.19
C ALA A 385 18.32 4.36 7.09
N LYS A 386 18.58 5.67 7.23
CA LYS A 386 19.49 6.41 6.36
C LYS A 386 20.94 6.02 6.67
N ILE A 387 21.71 5.70 5.64
CA ILE A 387 23.10 5.26 5.73
C ILE A 387 23.96 6.21 4.88
N LEU A 388 24.95 6.86 5.50
CA LEU A 388 25.96 7.62 4.77
C LEU A 388 27.12 6.67 4.40
N TYR A 389 27.40 6.52 3.12
CA TYR A 389 28.47 5.67 2.62
C TYR A 389 29.17 6.32 1.41
N GLN A 390 30.48 6.43 1.45
CA GLN A 390 31.31 7.06 0.41
C GLN A 390 30.77 8.42 -0.06
N GLY A 391 30.33 9.28 0.89
CA GLY A 391 29.81 10.60 0.60
C GLY A 391 28.40 10.64 -0.02
N ARG A 392 27.73 9.51 -0.16
CA ARG A 392 26.36 9.40 -0.68
C ARG A 392 25.40 8.85 0.39
N THR A 393 24.16 9.32 0.34
CA THR A 393 23.09 8.81 1.23
C THR A 393 22.41 7.61 0.61
N TYR A 394 22.23 6.56 1.41
CA TYR A 394 21.51 5.34 1.09
C TYR A 394 20.43 5.10 2.15
N LYS A 395 19.49 4.20 1.84
CA LYS A 395 18.56 3.63 2.81
C LYS A 395 18.77 2.13 2.94
N ALA A 396 18.61 1.61 4.15
CA ALA A 396 18.60 0.15 4.38
C ALA A 396 17.44 -0.47 3.61
N TYR A 397 17.69 -1.60 2.99
CA TYR A 397 16.68 -2.38 2.29
C TYR A 397 16.98 -3.85 2.47
N ARG A 398 15.99 -4.62 2.97
CA ARG A 398 16.16 -6.06 3.20
C ARG A 398 14.96 -6.88 2.76
N GLY A 399 15.23 -8.13 2.34
CA GLY A 399 14.20 -9.11 2.05
C GLY A 399 13.56 -9.62 3.34
N MET A 400 12.25 -9.90 3.29
CA MET A 400 11.55 -10.49 4.43
C MET A 400 12.06 -11.88 4.78
N GLY A 401 12.73 -12.59 3.84
CA GLY A 401 13.46 -13.84 4.05
C GLY A 401 14.93 -13.66 4.46
N SER A 402 15.39 -12.45 4.78
CA SER A 402 16.74 -12.24 5.33
C SER A 402 16.80 -12.65 6.80
N ILE A 403 18.00 -12.98 7.27
CA ILE A 403 18.19 -13.40 8.68
C ILE A 403 17.69 -12.31 9.65
N GLY A 404 17.98 -11.04 9.38
CA GLY A 404 17.56 -9.94 10.24
C GLY A 404 16.04 -9.77 10.30
N ALA A 405 15.36 -9.88 9.16
CA ALA A 405 13.89 -9.80 9.11
C ALA A 405 13.25 -11.04 9.79
N MET A 406 13.79 -12.25 9.56
CA MET A 406 13.29 -13.48 10.16
C MET A 406 13.42 -13.48 11.69
N LYS A 407 14.48 -12.90 12.23
CA LYS A 407 14.68 -12.74 13.69
C LYS A 407 13.65 -11.81 14.32
N GLN A 408 13.11 -10.85 13.56
CA GLN A 408 12.13 -9.88 14.03
C GLN A 408 10.66 -10.32 13.85
N GLY A 409 10.41 -11.50 13.22
CA GLY A 409 9.06 -12.07 13.13
C GLY A 409 8.65 -12.60 11.77
N SER A 410 9.41 -12.40 10.70
CA SER A 410 9.00 -12.83 9.35
C SER A 410 9.30 -14.30 9.01
N LYS A 411 9.81 -15.10 9.96
CA LYS A 411 10.18 -16.51 9.75
C LYS A 411 8.97 -17.41 9.37
N ASP A 412 7.80 -17.09 9.85
CA ASP A 412 6.55 -17.79 9.54
C ASP A 412 6.11 -17.64 8.08
N ARG A 413 6.44 -16.51 7.43
CA ARG A 413 6.23 -16.27 6.00
C ARG A 413 6.92 -17.34 5.13
N TYR A 414 8.02 -17.90 5.61
CA TYR A 414 8.86 -18.92 4.95
C TYR A 414 8.70 -20.31 5.56
N PHE A 415 7.59 -20.57 6.25
CA PHE A 415 7.29 -21.86 6.90
C PHE A 415 8.36 -22.31 7.91
N GLN A 416 9.05 -21.36 8.54
CA GLN A 416 10.10 -21.60 9.54
C GLN A 416 9.71 -21.08 10.93
N GLY A 417 8.38 -20.97 11.20
CA GLY A 417 7.84 -20.46 12.46
C GLY A 417 8.35 -21.20 13.70
N ASP A 418 8.55 -22.50 13.59
CA ASP A 418 8.96 -23.43 14.67
C ASP A 418 10.48 -23.44 14.89
N VAL A 419 11.27 -22.73 14.05
CA VAL A 419 12.73 -22.70 14.20
C VAL A 419 13.14 -21.63 15.22
N ASP A 420 13.59 -22.07 16.40
CA ASP A 420 13.98 -21.16 17.49
C ASP A 420 15.42 -20.67 17.40
N GLU A 421 16.32 -21.48 16.87
CA GLU A 421 17.72 -21.11 16.73
C GLU A 421 17.99 -20.38 15.41
N ALA A 422 18.41 -19.14 15.49
CA ALA A 422 18.69 -18.30 14.32
C ALA A 422 19.70 -18.90 13.32
N MET A 423 20.63 -19.74 13.81
CA MET A 423 21.62 -20.43 12.97
C MET A 423 21.05 -21.60 12.15
N LYS A 424 19.84 -22.04 12.47
CA LYS A 424 19.13 -23.09 11.74
C LYS A 424 18.17 -22.53 10.69
N LEU A 425 17.96 -21.21 10.64
CA LEU A 425 17.16 -20.57 9.62
C LEU A 425 17.83 -20.70 8.25
N VAL A 426 17.03 -21.00 7.23
CA VAL A 426 17.46 -21.00 5.82
C VAL A 426 16.94 -19.70 5.17
N PRO A 427 17.79 -18.68 4.97
CA PRO A 427 17.36 -17.41 4.40
C PRO A 427 17.07 -17.53 2.90
N GLU A 428 15.97 -16.92 2.48
CA GLU A 428 15.57 -16.74 1.09
C GLU A 428 15.60 -15.26 0.66
N GLY A 429 16.43 -14.47 1.31
CA GLY A 429 16.60 -13.05 1.02
C GLY A 429 17.90 -12.51 1.65
N ILE A 430 18.31 -11.37 1.14
CA ILE A 430 19.52 -10.67 1.60
C ILE A 430 19.18 -9.33 2.26
N GLU A 431 20.15 -8.77 2.96
CA GLU A 431 20.16 -7.42 3.47
C GLU A 431 21.10 -6.56 2.62
N GLY A 432 20.66 -5.36 2.29
CA GLY A 432 21.43 -4.46 1.44
C GLY A 432 21.06 -3.01 1.69
N ARG A 433 21.42 -2.16 0.74
CA ARG A 433 21.07 -0.74 0.73
C ARG A 433 20.70 -0.30 -0.68
N VAL A 434 19.82 0.68 -0.78
CA VAL A 434 19.44 1.36 -2.03
C VAL A 434 19.81 2.84 -1.95
N ALA A 435 20.10 3.46 -3.07
CA ALA A 435 20.36 4.89 -3.11
C ALA A 435 19.13 5.66 -2.58
N TYR A 436 19.37 6.72 -1.78
CA TYR A 436 18.33 7.65 -1.38
C TYR A 436 17.80 8.39 -2.61
N LYS A 437 16.47 8.52 -2.71
CA LYS A 437 15.79 9.00 -3.94
C LYS A 437 14.91 10.23 -3.71
N GLY A 438 14.86 10.78 -2.48
CA GLY A 438 13.96 11.89 -2.16
C GLY A 438 12.51 11.43 -1.90
N PRO A 439 11.53 12.35 -2.00
CA PRO A 439 10.12 12.08 -1.73
C PRO A 439 9.52 11.01 -2.65
N VAL A 440 8.53 10.26 -2.13
CA VAL A 440 7.75 9.27 -2.90
C VAL A 440 7.12 9.89 -4.15
N GLY A 441 6.57 11.11 -4.04
CA GLY A 441 5.90 11.80 -5.15
C GLY A 441 6.77 11.95 -6.40
N ASP A 442 8.08 12.23 -6.23
CA ASP A 442 9.01 12.38 -7.35
C ASP A 442 9.21 11.06 -8.11
N ILE A 443 9.30 9.96 -7.37
CA ILE A 443 9.42 8.61 -7.97
C ILE A 443 8.14 8.23 -8.70
N LEU A 444 6.99 8.48 -8.07
CA LEU A 444 5.68 8.19 -8.68
C LEU A 444 5.46 9.00 -9.96
N HIS A 445 5.87 10.28 -9.97
CA HIS A 445 5.78 11.12 -11.16
C HIS A 445 6.50 10.48 -12.35
N GLN A 446 7.73 9.97 -12.14
CA GLN A 446 8.51 9.32 -13.21
C GLN A 446 7.88 7.99 -13.64
N LEU A 447 7.42 7.16 -12.69
CA LEU A 447 6.78 5.88 -12.98
C LEU A 447 5.50 6.05 -13.79
N ILE A 448 4.64 6.96 -13.36
CA ILE A 448 3.36 7.26 -14.02
C ILE A 448 3.59 7.92 -15.38
N GLY A 449 4.57 8.80 -15.47
CA GLY A 449 4.99 9.40 -16.75
C GLY A 449 5.37 8.33 -17.78
N GLY A 450 6.15 7.33 -17.38
CA GLY A 450 6.53 6.19 -18.23
C GLY A 450 5.35 5.31 -18.64
N LEU A 451 4.43 5.01 -17.71
CA LEU A 451 3.20 4.25 -18.02
C LEU A 451 2.33 5.00 -19.03
N ARG A 452 2.09 6.30 -18.81
CA ARG A 452 1.31 7.12 -19.73
C ARG A 452 1.94 7.23 -21.11
N ALA A 453 3.29 7.34 -21.18
CA ALA A 453 4.01 7.31 -22.45
C ALA A 453 3.79 5.99 -23.20
N ALA A 454 3.91 4.85 -22.50
CA ALA A 454 3.65 3.54 -23.08
C ALA A 454 2.20 3.39 -23.59
N MET A 455 1.23 3.91 -22.84
CA MET A 455 -0.20 3.94 -23.26
C MET A 455 -0.37 4.81 -24.52
N GLY A 456 0.29 5.97 -24.58
CA GLY A 456 0.32 6.81 -25.78
C GLY A 456 0.87 6.07 -27.00
N TYR A 457 2.02 5.41 -26.87
CA TYR A 457 2.60 4.60 -27.95
C TYR A 457 1.75 3.39 -28.35
N SER A 458 1.03 2.79 -27.43
CA SER A 458 0.17 1.63 -27.69
C SER A 458 -1.25 2.01 -28.14
N GLY A 459 -1.59 3.31 -28.14
CA GLY A 459 -2.93 3.81 -28.49
C GLY A 459 -4.00 3.39 -27.47
N ALA A 460 -3.64 3.16 -26.21
CA ALA A 460 -4.53 2.76 -25.13
C ALA A 460 -4.98 3.99 -24.33
N ALA A 461 -6.29 4.27 -24.32
CA ALA A 461 -6.87 5.40 -23.60
C ALA A 461 -7.09 5.08 -22.10
N SER A 462 -7.16 3.80 -21.74
CA SER A 462 -7.39 3.30 -20.37
C SER A 462 -6.58 2.04 -20.09
N ILE A 463 -6.47 1.61 -18.82
CA ILE A 463 -5.84 0.34 -18.48
C ILE A 463 -6.55 -0.86 -19.12
N PRO A 464 -7.89 -0.97 -19.14
CA PRO A 464 -8.56 -2.03 -19.92
C PRO A 464 -8.21 -2.02 -21.41
N ASP A 465 -8.08 -0.85 -22.04
CA ASP A 465 -7.60 -0.77 -23.43
C ASP A 465 -6.17 -1.29 -23.57
N LEU A 466 -5.28 -0.96 -22.62
CA LEU A 466 -3.91 -1.45 -22.62
C LEU A 466 -3.88 -2.98 -22.55
N HIS A 467 -4.72 -3.61 -21.71
CA HIS A 467 -4.84 -5.07 -21.60
C HIS A 467 -5.25 -5.74 -22.92
N THR A 468 -6.08 -5.07 -23.73
CA THR A 468 -6.63 -5.66 -24.96
C THR A 468 -5.81 -5.34 -26.20
N ARG A 469 -5.20 -4.15 -26.25
CA ARG A 469 -4.48 -3.65 -27.44
C ARG A 469 -2.99 -3.98 -27.43
N ALA A 470 -2.37 -4.07 -26.25
CA ALA A 470 -0.93 -4.24 -26.15
C ALA A 470 -0.45 -5.51 -26.86
N GLN A 471 0.58 -5.37 -27.68
CA GLN A 471 1.28 -6.46 -28.34
C GLN A 471 2.72 -6.48 -27.86
N PHE A 472 3.23 -7.68 -27.63
CA PHE A 472 4.62 -7.90 -27.22
C PHE A 472 5.42 -8.45 -28.38
N VAL A 473 6.65 -7.98 -28.52
CA VAL A 473 7.69 -8.61 -29.35
C VAL A 473 8.76 -9.16 -28.42
N ARG A 474 9.16 -10.41 -28.65
CA ARG A 474 10.31 -10.99 -27.96
C ARG A 474 11.61 -10.45 -28.54
N ILE A 475 12.57 -10.09 -27.67
CA ILE A 475 13.87 -9.59 -28.07
C ILE A 475 14.98 -10.56 -27.64
N THR A 476 16.12 -10.41 -28.25
CA THR A 476 17.36 -11.14 -27.91
C THR A 476 18.19 -10.35 -26.88
N GLY A 477 19.24 -10.97 -26.32
CA GLY A 477 20.22 -10.22 -25.50
C GLY A 477 20.90 -9.08 -26.26
N ALA A 478 20.98 -9.12 -27.59
CA ALA A 478 21.43 -7.98 -28.42
C ALA A 478 20.40 -6.87 -28.43
N GLY A 479 19.11 -7.19 -28.59
CA GLY A 479 18.02 -6.21 -28.53
C GLY A 479 17.89 -5.58 -27.13
N LEU A 480 18.16 -6.32 -26.06
CA LEU A 480 18.22 -5.76 -24.70
C LEU A 480 19.35 -4.71 -24.59
N ARG A 481 20.56 -5.01 -25.09
CA ARG A 481 21.66 -4.05 -25.08
C ARG A 481 21.35 -2.81 -25.93
N GLU A 482 20.71 -2.97 -27.08
CA GLU A 482 20.24 -1.86 -27.94
C GLU A 482 19.20 -0.99 -27.21
N SER A 483 18.39 -1.57 -26.29
CA SER A 483 17.39 -0.85 -25.51
C SER A 483 17.99 0.04 -24.40
N HIS A 484 19.21 -0.23 -23.96
CA HIS A 484 19.94 0.61 -23.02
C HIS A 484 20.83 1.63 -23.76
N VAL A 485 21.19 2.70 -23.04
CA VAL A 485 22.17 3.67 -23.55
C VAL A 485 23.46 2.93 -23.89
N HIS A 486 23.94 3.08 -25.13
CA HIS A 486 25.14 2.42 -25.65
C HIS A 486 25.95 3.39 -26.52
N ASP A 487 27.24 3.14 -26.67
CA ASP A 487 28.19 3.89 -27.51
C ASP A 487 28.34 5.38 -27.14
N VAL A 488 27.91 5.78 -25.94
CA VAL A 488 28.08 7.13 -25.40
C VAL A 488 28.44 7.08 -23.91
N THR A 489 29.11 8.15 -23.45
CA THR A 489 29.34 8.36 -22.02
C THR A 489 28.25 9.26 -21.45
N ILE A 490 27.54 8.84 -20.42
CA ILE A 490 26.54 9.66 -19.74
C ILE A 490 27.25 10.78 -18.99
N THR A 491 26.97 12.03 -19.36
CA THR A 491 27.50 13.21 -18.68
C THR A 491 26.51 13.82 -17.69
N GLU A 492 25.23 13.57 -17.88
CA GLU A 492 24.13 13.98 -16.98
C GLU A 492 23.12 12.84 -16.86
N GLU A 493 22.88 12.39 -15.64
CA GLU A 493 21.92 11.30 -15.37
C GLU A 493 20.48 11.79 -15.54
N ALA A 494 19.66 11.01 -16.24
CA ALA A 494 18.22 11.25 -16.26
C ALA A 494 17.57 10.77 -14.95
N PRO A 495 16.52 11.44 -14.42
CA PRO A 495 15.91 11.08 -13.16
C PRO A 495 15.26 9.69 -13.15
N ASN A 496 14.93 9.17 -14.33
CA ASN A 496 14.22 7.89 -14.53
C ASN A 496 15.08 6.79 -15.17
N TYR A 497 16.37 7.06 -15.40
CA TYR A 497 17.31 6.09 -15.98
C TYR A 497 18.65 6.10 -15.25
N ARG A 498 19.04 4.95 -14.73
CA ARG A 498 20.38 4.70 -14.19
C ARG A 498 20.90 3.38 -14.73
N MET A 499 22.15 3.34 -15.14
CA MET A 499 22.82 2.06 -15.38
C MET A 499 23.21 1.47 -14.03
N ASP A 500 22.74 0.23 -13.76
CA ASP A 500 23.28 -0.55 -12.64
C ASP A 500 24.75 -0.89 -12.99
N SER A 501 25.67 -0.40 -12.16
CA SER A 501 27.12 -0.63 -12.25
C SER A 501 27.49 -2.01 -11.74
#